data_b251773d92fa910c2ac07a34f658b963
#
_entry.id   b251773d92fa910c2ac07a34f658b963
#
_cell.length_a   1.000
_cell.length_b   1.000
_cell.length_c   1.000
_cell.angle_alpha   90.00
_cell.angle_beta   90.00
_cell.angle_gamma   90.00
#
_symmetry.space_group_name_H-M   'P 1'
#
loop_
_entity.id
_entity.type
_entity.pdbx_description
1 polymer ?
#
loop_
_entity_poly.entity_id
_entity_poly.type
_entity_poly.pdbx_seq_one_letter_code
_entity_poly.pdbx_strand_id
1 'polypeptide(L)'
;TLSLHDARRSSYMKSILVPLGDSEKAICTLQYAIDFALLANAEIYVIQVFKTTKVAGTLKSIDELLEKDSKEELAHVLAHVEKKGIKIVAKPIKGQVVDSINRIAKQLKVDLIIASAKNSTADSSFYVGKITGGLVKHTEIPMLIVPKGYKFKAVKNILLSIRSGVIRKSKVLEPLENIVKIFKAKVNLLHVITPHNTIEDNILHKDFETISDTIVKSENATVFQGVLEHLIEVNPDVICVIRSKRGFFNKLWELNHIKKVDFESRVPLLVLKGSL
;
A
#
# COMPACT_ATOMS: atom_id res chain seq x y z
N THR A 1 -27.76 -1.39 -26.34
CA THR A 1 -28.49 -1.82 -25.13
C THR A 1 -27.49 -2.40 -24.14
N LEU A 2 -26.92 -1.54 -23.30
CA LEU A 2 -26.08 -1.94 -22.17
C LEU A 2 -27.00 -2.67 -21.18
N SER A 3 -26.65 -3.92 -20.91
CA SER A 3 -27.38 -4.83 -20.05
C SER A 3 -27.50 -4.29 -18.63
N LEU A 4 -28.71 -4.26 -18.07
CA LEU A 4 -29.03 -3.96 -16.67
C LEU A 4 -28.33 -4.88 -15.65
N HIS A 5 -27.46 -5.79 -16.10
CA HIS A 5 -26.65 -6.69 -15.26
C HIS A 5 -25.39 -6.03 -14.71
N ASP A 6 -24.94 -4.88 -15.25
CA ASP A 6 -23.76 -4.16 -14.74
C ASP A 6 -24.06 -3.22 -13.55
N ALA A 7 -25.31 -3.01 -13.20
CA ALA A 7 -25.73 -2.08 -12.14
C ALA A 7 -25.65 -2.66 -10.71
N ARG A 8 -25.20 -3.91 -10.53
CA ARG A 8 -24.98 -4.53 -9.21
C ARG A 8 -23.52 -4.95 -9.02
N ARG A 9 -22.56 -4.14 -9.45
CA ARG A 9 -21.21 -4.29 -8.91
C ARG A 9 -21.26 -3.82 -7.46
N SER A 10 -21.46 -4.77 -6.55
CA SER A 10 -21.21 -4.56 -5.13
C SER A 10 -19.84 -3.93 -5.01
N SER A 11 -19.73 -2.68 -4.56
CA SER A 11 -18.45 -2.00 -4.42
C SER A 11 -17.72 -2.63 -3.24
N TYR A 12 -16.86 -3.59 -3.54
CA TYR A 12 -15.98 -4.23 -2.55
C TYR A 12 -15.01 -3.22 -1.91
N MET A 13 -14.76 -2.12 -2.60
CA MET A 13 -13.91 -1.03 -2.14
C MET A 13 -14.54 0.29 -2.60
N LYS A 14 -14.90 1.18 -1.67
CA LYS A 14 -15.65 2.41 -1.94
C LYS A 14 -14.77 3.65 -1.96
N SER A 15 -13.71 3.64 -1.18
CA SER A 15 -12.91 4.83 -0.93
C SER A 15 -11.41 4.54 -0.82
N ILE A 16 -10.64 5.34 -1.53
CA ILE A 16 -9.18 5.26 -1.57
C ILE A 16 -8.61 6.59 -1.10
N LEU A 17 -7.64 6.56 -0.20
CA LEU A 17 -6.89 7.75 0.23
C LEU A 17 -5.52 7.76 -0.45
N VAL A 18 -5.18 8.89 -1.05
CA VAL A 18 -3.88 9.13 -1.69
C VAL A 18 -3.19 10.31 -0.99
N PRO A 19 -2.27 10.04 -0.07
CA PRO A 19 -1.45 11.10 0.49
C PRO A 19 -0.39 11.53 -0.52
N LEU A 20 -0.38 12.80 -0.88
CA LEU A 20 0.62 13.36 -1.78
C LEU A 20 1.87 13.80 -1.00
N GLY A 21 3.02 13.58 -1.63
CA GLY A 21 4.30 14.14 -1.21
C GLY A 21 4.83 15.07 -2.30
N ASP A 22 6.08 14.89 -2.70
CA ASP A 22 6.78 15.61 -3.76
C ASP A 22 6.01 15.53 -5.11
N SER A 23 5.80 16.66 -5.77
CA SER A 23 4.86 16.84 -6.90
C SER A 23 5.09 15.93 -8.11
N GLU A 24 6.34 15.69 -8.51
CA GLU A 24 6.61 14.80 -9.66
C GLU A 24 6.17 13.34 -9.42
N LYS A 25 6.36 12.86 -8.18
CA LYS A 25 5.95 11.49 -7.79
C LYS A 25 4.46 11.41 -7.54
N ALA A 26 3.88 12.52 -7.09
CA ALA A 26 2.46 12.64 -6.79
C ALA A 26 1.60 12.39 -8.03
N ILE A 27 1.97 12.96 -9.19
CA ILE A 27 1.24 12.77 -10.45
C ILE A 27 1.18 11.29 -10.83
N CYS A 28 2.33 10.58 -10.85
CA CYS A 28 2.36 9.16 -11.19
C CYS A 28 1.55 8.30 -10.21
N THR A 29 1.65 8.60 -8.90
CA THR A 29 0.93 7.83 -7.88
C THR A 29 -0.56 8.09 -7.94
N LEU A 30 -0.98 9.34 -8.14
CA LEU A 30 -2.38 9.69 -8.29
C LEU A 30 -2.97 9.09 -9.57
N GLN A 31 -2.24 9.12 -10.70
CA GLN A 31 -2.69 8.48 -11.92
C GLN A 31 -2.88 6.96 -11.74
N TYR A 32 -1.93 6.30 -11.09
CA TYR A 32 -2.07 4.89 -10.71
C TYR A 32 -3.34 4.65 -9.88
N ALA A 33 -3.58 5.50 -8.87
CA ALA A 33 -4.76 5.38 -8.02
C ALA A 33 -6.07 5.62 -8.77
N ILE A 34 -6.10 6.54 -9.74
CA ILE A 34 -7.27 6.79 -10.61
C ILE A 34 -7.56 5.55 -11.47
N ASP A 35 -6.53 4.98 -12.09
CA ASP A 35 -6.68 3.79 -12.94
C ASP A 35 -7.14 2.57 -12.12
N PHE A 36 -6.62 2.42 -10.90
CA PHE A 36 -7.07 1.41 -9.95
C PHE A 36 -8.53 1.64 -9.52
N ALA A 37 -8.86 2.88 -9.13
CA ALA A 37 -10.20 3.27 -8.66
C ALA A 37 -11.26 3.08 -9.73
N LEU A 38 -10.93 3.29 -11.01
CA LEU A 38 -11.83 3.07 -12.14
C LEU A 38 -12.33 1.62 -12.18
N LEU A 39 -11.44 0.65 -11.98
CA LEU A 39 -11.81 -0.77 -11.97
C LEU A 39 -12.49 -1.19 -10.65
N ALA A 40 -12.13 -0.54 -9.55
CA ALA A 40 -12.73 -0.77 -8.24
C ALA A 40 -14.08 -0.07 -8.06
N ASN A 41 -14.45 0.86 -8.95
CA ASN A 41 -15.59 1.76 -8.79
C ASN A 41 -15.55 2.53 -7.46
N ALA A 42 -14.38 3.07 -7.12
CA ALA A 42 -14.11 3.76 -5.85
C ALA A 42 -13.95 5.27 -6.06
N GLU A 43 -14.28 6.06 -5.04
CA GLU A 43 -13.93 7.48 -4.98
C GLU A 43 -12.52 7.68 -4.39
N ILE A 44 -11.88 8.79 -4.73
CA ILE A 44 -10.53 9.11 -4.27
C ILE A 44 -10.54 10.35 -3.38
N TYR A 45 -9.92 10.21 -2.21
CA TYR A 45 -9.55 11.32 -1.34
C TYR A 45 -8.07 11.61 -1.49
N VAL A 46 -7.73 12.81 -1.93
CA VAL A 46 -6.34 13.26 -2.07
C VAL A 46 -6.03 14.24 -0.95
N ILE A 47 -4.98 13.99 -0.20
CA ILE A 47 -4.55 14.90 0.86
C ILE A 47 -3.08 15.24 0.75
N GLN A 48 -2.77 16.51 1.02
CA GLN A 48 -1.42 16.97 1.21
C GLN A 48 -1.27 17.54 2.61
N VAL A 49 -0.32 17.00 3.38
CA VAL A 49 -0.11 17.42 4.76
C VAL A 49 1.03 18.41 4.83
N PHE A 50 0.75 19.62 5.33
CA PHE A 50 1.76 20.63 5.59
C PHE A 50 2.01 20.80 7.09
N LYS A 51 3.27 21.05 7.45
CA LYS A 51 3.70 21.27 8.83
C LYS A 51 3.89 22.75 9.08
N THR A 52 3.44 23.21 10.24
CA THR A 52 3.82 24.54 10.72
C THR A 52 5.05 24.47 11.58
N THR A 53 5.99 25.37 11.34
CA THR A 53 7.12 25.58 12.22
C THR A 53 6.70 26.61 13.25
N LYS A 54 6.79 26.28 14.54
CA LYS A 54 6.54 27.26 15.62
C LYS A 54 7.64 28.31 15.62
N VAL A 55 7.43 29.41 14.91
CA VAL A 55 8.28 30.61 15.01
C VAL A 55 7.50 31.61 15.84
N ALA A 56 8.10 32.09 16.94
CA ALA A 56 7.48 33.08 17.82
C ALA A 56 7.22 34.37 17.03
N GLY A 57 6.00 34.87 17.05
CA GLY A 57 5.65 36.23 16.62
C GLY A 57 4.92 36.40 15.27
N THR A 58 4.89 35.40 14.35
CA THR A 58 4.33 35.60 13.00
C THR A 58 3.50 34.41 12.48
N LEU A 59 2.91 33.65 13.37
CA LEU A 59 2.33 32.32 13.08
C LEU A 59 1.17 32.32 12.06
N LYS A 60 0.34 33.36 12.02
CA LYS A 60 -0.88 33.35 11.19
C LYS A 60 -0.56 33.48 9.71
N SER A 61 0.35 34.36 9.33
CA SER A 61 0.72 34.59 7.92
C SER A 61 1.50 33.43 7.30
N ILE A 62 2.31 32.73 8.10
CA ILE A 62 3.06 31.55 7.63
C ILE A 62 2.13 30.36 7.37
N ASP A 63 1.16 30.13 8.27
CA ASP A 63 0.18 29.06 8.10
C ASP A 63 -0.69 29.25 6.85
N GLU A 64 -1.14 30.50 6.61
CA GLU A 64 -1.93 30.86 5.44
C GLU A 64 -1.13 30.68 4.14
N LEU A 65 0.15 31.03 4.15
CA LEU A 65 1.04 30.82 3.02
C LEU A 65 1.25 29.33 2.73
N LEU A 66 1.56 28.52 3.74
CA LEU A 66 1.75 27.07 3.59
C LEU A 66 0.48 26.36 3.13
N GLU A 67 -0.68 26.82 3.59
CA GLU A 67 -1.96 26.31 3.11
C GLU A 67 -2.19 26.67 1.64
N LYS A 68 -1.86 27.91 1.26
CA LYS A 68 -1.95 28.38 -0.14
C LYS A 68 -1.03 27.56 -1.04
N ASP A 69 0.24 27.42 -0.66
CA ASP A 69 1.22 26.62 -1.43
C ASP A 69 0.73 25.17 -1.58
N SER A 70 0.19 24.56 -0.51
CA SER A 70 -0.37 23.21 -0.59
C SER A 70 -1.61 23.11 -1.49
N LYS A 71 -2.45 24.15 -1.55
CA LYS A 71 -3.58 24.21 -2.48
C LYS A 71 -3.11 24.32 -3.92
N GLU A 72 -2.12 25.14 -4.19
CA GLU A 72 -1.52 25.32 -5.52
C GLU A 72 -0.87 24.03 -6.01
N GLU A 73 -0.13 23.34 -5.15
CA GLU A 73 0.49 22.05 -5.47
C GLU A 73 -0.56 20.96 -5.73
N LEU A 74 -1.61 20.88 -4.93
CA LEU A 74 -2.77 19.99 -5.18
C LEU A 74 -3.41 20.30 -6.53
N ALA A 75 -3.66 21.57 -6.83
CA ALA A 75 -4.24 22.00 -8.11
C ALA A 75 -3.35 21.61 -9.28
N HIS A 76 -2.03 21.82 -9.15
CA HIS A 76 -1.05 21.42 -10.15
C HIS A 76 -1.10 19.91 -10.42
N VAL A 77 -1.06 19.06 -9.38
CA VAL A 77 -1.11 17.60 -9.54
C VAL A 77 -2.43 17.19 -10.20
N LEU A 78 -3.57 17.76 -9.79
CA LEU A 78 -4.89 17.45 -10.33
C LEU A 78 -5.08 17.90 -11.79
N ALA A 79 -4.34 18.91 -12.24
CA ALA A 79 -4.32 19.37 -13.63
C ALA A 79 -3.53 18.45 -14.57
N HIS A 80 -2.59 17.67 -14.02
CA HIS A 80 -1.68 16.79 -14.78
C HIS A 80 -2.08 15.30 -14.75
N VAL A 81 -3.28 14.97 -14.25
CA VAL A 81 -3.81 13.61 -14.27
C VAL A 81 -5.11 13.50 -15.06
N GLU A 82 -5.31 12.36 -15.68
CA GLU A 82 -6.56 12.01 -16.36
C GLU A 82 -7.55 11.46 -15.35
N LYS A 83 -8.56 12.25 -14.98
CA LYS A 83 -9.53 11.88 -13.91
C LYS A 83 -10.47 10.74 -14.28
N LYS A 84 -10.68 10.46 -15.58
CA LYS A 84 -11.49 9.33 -16.11
C LYS A 84 -12.89 9.20 -15.48
N GLY A 85 -13.50 10.35 -15.13
CA GLY A 85 -14.82 10.37 -14.47
C GLY A 85 -14.85 9.98 -13.01
N ILE A 86 -13.69 9.68 -12.38
CA ILE A 86 -13.61 9.33 -10.96
C ILE A 86 -13.87 10.59 -10.11
N LYS A 87 -14.68 10.42 -9.05
CA LYS A 87 -14.88 11.46 -8.05
C LYS A 87 -13.62 11.61 -7.20
N ILE A 88 -12.99 12.78 -7.28
CA ILE A 88 -11.78 13.10 -6.52
C ILE A 88 -12.07 14.29 -5.60
N VAL A 89 -11.82 14.11 -4.32
CA VAL A 89 -11.90 15.14 -3.29
C VAL A 89 -10.49 15.43 -2.79
N ALA A 90 -9.98 16.64 -3.02
CA ALA A 90 -8.64 17.05 -2.63
C ALA A 90 -8.65 18.13 -1.55
N LYS A 91 -7.83 17.97 -0.51
CA LYS A 91 -7.72 18.96 0.58
C LYS A 91 -6.30 19.04 1.15
N PRO A 92 -5.78 20.26 1.42
CA PRO A 92 -4.61 20.45 2.26
C PRO A 92 -4.99 20.18 3.72
N ILE A 93 -4.09 19.56 4.47
CA ILE A 93 -4.28 19.20 5.88
C ILE A 93 -3.10 19.70 6.70
N LYS A 94 -3.39 20.53 7.71
CA LYS A 94 -2.39 20.99 8.66
C LYS A 94 -2.10 19.92 9.72
N GLY A 95 -0.83 19.59 9.97
CA GLY A 95 -0.44 18.73 11.08
C GLY A 95 0.79 17.86 10.84
N GLN A 96 0.98 16.87 11.70
CA GLN A 96 2.02 15.85 11.53
C GLN A 96 1.57 14.83 10.49
N VAL A 97 2.46 14.49 9.56
CA VAL A 97 2.08 13.75 8.34
C VAL A 97 1.40 12.42 8.67
N VAL A 98 2.06 11.55 9.44
CA VAL A 98 1.54 10.19 9.73
C VAL A 98 0.25 10.26 10.55
N ASP A 99 0.20 11.11 11.57
CA ASP A 99 -0.97 11.25 12.44
C ASP A 99 -2.18 11.82 11.70
N SER A 100 -1.93 12.84 10.86
CA SER A 100 -2.99 13.48 10.07
C SER A 100 -3.57 12.51 9.04
N ILE A 101 -2.73 11.76 8.33
CA ILE A 101 -3.18 10.75 7.38
C ILE A 101 -4.02 9.68 8.09
N ASN A 102 -3.53 9.14 9.21
CA ASN A 102 -4.26 8.13 9.98
C ASN A 102 -5.60 8.64 10.50
N ARG A 103 -5.64 9.86 11.01
CA ARG A 103 -6.88 10.49 11.50
C ARG A 103 -7.90 10.66 10.37
N ILE A 104 -7.50 11.23 9.25
CA ILE A 104 -8.38 11.44 8.09
C ILE A 104 -8.85 10.11 7.52
N ALA A 105 -7.95 9.14 7.36
CA ALA A 105 -8.31 7.82 6.84
C ALA A 105 -9.36 7.11 7.72
N LYS A 106 -9.26 7.23 9.04
CA LYS A 106 -10.25 6.69 9.98
C LYS A 106 -11.58 7.45 9.92
N GLN A 107 -11.55 8.80 9.86
CA GLN A 107 -12.76 9.63 9.79
C GLN A 107 -13.56 9.36 8.51
N LEU A 108 -12.87 9.19 7.39
CA LEU A 108 -13.48 8.90 6.08
C LEU A 108 -13.80 7.41 5.88
N LYS A 109 -13.43 6.54 6.84
CA LYS A 109 -13.59 5.08 6.74
C LYS A 109 -13.01 4.54 5.43
N VAL A 110 -11.77 4.95 5.13
CA VAL A 110 -11.08 4.60 3.89
C VAL A 110 -10.77 3.10 3.85
N ASP A 111 -11.00 2.48 2.69
CA ASP A 111 -10.78 1.03 2.49
C ASP A 111 -9.34 0.70 2.13
N LEU A 112 -8.65 1.63 1.44
CA LEU A 112 -7.27 1.45 0.99
C LEU A 112 -6.51 2.78 1.00
N ILE A 113 -5.25 2.76 1.41
CA ILE A 113 -4.32 3.88 1.20
C ILE A 113 -3.39 3.49 0.05
N ILE A 114 -3.30 4.34 -1.00
CA ILE A 114 -2.32 4.18 -2.07
C ILE A 114 -1.24 5.26 -1.89
N ALA A 115 0.00 4.83 -1.69
CA ALA A 115 1.12 5.74 -1.44
C ALA A 115 2.33 5.40 -2.30
N SER A 116 3.17 6.39 -2.61
CA SER A 116 4.42 6.15 -3.33
C SER A 116 5.51 5.59 -2.42
N ALA A 117 6.35 4.73 -2.96
CA ALA A 117 7.65 4.43 -2.38
C ALA A 117 8.59 5.63 -2.56
N LYS A 118 9.42 5.94 -1.55
CA LYS A 118 10.45 6.97 -1.67
C LYS A 118 11.79 6.31 -1.94
N ASN A 119 12.41 6.59 -3.09
CA ASN A 119 13.81 6.22 -3.32
C ASN A 119 14.70 7.11 -2.45
N SER A 120 15.50 6.54 -1.58
CA SER A 120 16.57 7.28 -0.90
C SER A 120 17.84 7.13 -1.72
N THR A 121 18.40 8.24 -2.16
CA THR A 121 19.65 8.29 -2.92
C THR A 121 20.91 8.17 -2.04
N ALA A 122 20.80 8.21 -0.71
CA ALA A 122 21.97 8.29 0.15
C ALA A 122 21.99 7.39 1.38
N ASP A 123 20.84 6.93 1.87
CA ASP A 123 20.83 6.12 3.10
C ASP A 123 19.99 4.86 2.93
N SER A 124 20.70 3.84 2.88
CA SER A 124 20.38 2.50 2.49
C SER A 124 19.38 1.75 3.40
N SER A 125 18.68 2.38 4.32
CA SER A 125 17.93 1.66 5.34
C SER A 125 16.42 1.50 5.09
N PHE A 126 15.80 2.21 4.14
CA PHE A 126 14.36 2.09 3.95
C PHE A 126 13.90 2.26 2.50
N TYR A 127 13.60 1.13 1.89
CA TYR A 127 12.91 1.02 0.62
C TYR A 127 11.58 1.79 0.54
N VAL A 128 10.86 1.93 1.64
CA VAL A 128 9.51 2.51 1.70
C VAL A 128 9.52 4.02 2.02
N GLY A 129 10.65 4.55 2.47
CA GLY A 129 10.77 5.94 2.93
C GLY A 129 10.17 6.19 4.31
N LYS A 130 10.61 7.28 4.96
CA LYS A 130 10.25 7.59 6.35
C LYS A 130 8.74 7.76 6.57
N ILE A 131 8.03 8.43 5.65
CA ILE A 131 6.59 8.70 5.77
C ILE A 131 5.79 7.43 5.52
N THR A 132 5.99 6.78 4.38
CA THR A 132 5.27 5.56 4.01
C THR A 132 5.59 4.43 4.99
N GLY A 133 6.84 4.28 5.43
CA GLY A 133 7.21 3.34 6.48
C GLY A 133 6.57 3.66 7.83
N GLY A 134 6.45 4.94 8.19
CA GLY A 134 5.70 5.39 9.36
C GLY A 134 4.21 5.05 9.26
N LEU A 135 3.59 5.27 8.11
CA LEU A 135 2.21 4.87 7.85
C LEU A 135 2.04 3.37 7.99
N VAL A 136 2.87 2.58 7.34
CA VAL A 136 2.85 1.12 7.46
C VAL A 136 2.93 0.66 8.92
N LYS A 137 3.74 1.33 9.75
CA LYS A 137 3.86 0.99 11.18
C LYS A 137 2.61 1.34 12.00
N HIS A 138 1.93 2.42 11.68
CA HIS A 138 0.92 3.02 12.56
C HIS A 138 -0.51 2.95 12.03
N THR A 139 -0.71 2.69 10.72
CA THR A 139 -2.07 2.59 10.18
C THR A 139 -2.71 1.24 10.45
N GLU A 140 -4.03 1.26 10.61
CA GLU A 140 -4.89 0.07 10.65
C GLU A 140 -5.47 -0.27 9.27
N ILE A 141 -5.31 0.61 8.30
CA ILE A 141 -5.88 0.49 6.97
C ILE A 141 -4.87 -0.21 6.07
N PRO A 142 -5.30 -1.09 5.16
CA PRO A 142 -4.41 -1.72 4.19
C PRO A 142 -3.76 -0.65 3.30
N MET A 143 -2.52 -0.88 2.91
CA MET A 143 -1.76 0.05 2.08
C MET A 143 -1.25 -0.63 0.83
N LEU A 144 -1.43 0.02 -0.32
CA LEU A 144 -0.78 -0.33 -1.57
C LEU A 144 0.35 0.68 -1.84
N ILE A 145 1.58 0.20 -1.80
CA ILE A 145 2.77 1.01 -2.00
C ILE A 145 3.22 0.84 -3.44
N VAL A 146 3.18 1.94 -4.19
CA VAL A 146 3.47 1.97 -5.62
C VAL A 146 4.91 2.41 -5.85
N PRO A 147 5.72 1.65 -6.60
CA PRO A 147 7.08 2.04 -6.97
C PRO A 147 7.08 3.32 -7.82
N LYS A 148 8.17 4.08 -7.74
CA LYS A 148 8.32 5.31 -8.54
C LYS A 148 8.19 4.99 -10.05
N GLY A 149 7.34 5.75 -10.73
CA GLY A 149 7.16 5.62 -12.18
C GLY A 149 6.42 4.34 -12.63
N TYR A 150 5.92 3.54 -11.70
CA TYR A 150 5.16 2.34 -12.05
C TYR A 150 3.81 2.72 -12.64
N LYS A 151 3.59 2.32 -13.90
CA LYS A 151 2.31 2.51 -14.58
C LYS A 151 1.32 1.43 -14.17
N PHE A 152 0.06 1.81 -14.00
CA PHE A 152 -0.98 0.86 -13.64
C PHE A 152 -1.15 -0.21 -14.74
N LYS A 153 -1.28 -1.44 -14.29
CA LYS A 153 -1.78 -2.58 -15.07
C LYS A 153 -2.75 -3.37 -14.21
N ALA A 154 -3.72 -3.98 -14.86
CA ALA A 154 -4.69 -4.83 -14.16
C ALA A 154 -3.96 -5.95 -13.43
N VAL A 155 -4.31 -6.14 -12.17
CA VAL A 155 -3.69 -7.17 -11.30
C VAL A 155 -4.20 -8.54 -11.71
N LYS A 156 -3.33 -9.40 -12.23
CA LYS A 156 -3.65 -10.77 -12.63
C LYS A 156 -3.05 -11.81 -11.68
N ASN A 157 -1.82 -11.55 -11.22
CA ASN A 157 -1.09 -12.46 -10.34
C ASN A 157 -0.68 -11.74 -9.07
N ILE A 158 -1.03 -12.29 -7.92
CA ILE A 158 -0.63 -11.79 -6.59
C ILE A 158 0.26 -12.84 -5.94
N LEU A 159 1.42 -12.42 -5.45
CA LEU A 159 2.27 -13.25 -4.58
C LEU A 159 1.96 -12.89 -3.13
N LEU A 160 1.18 -13.72 -2.45
CA LEU A 160 0.93 -13.58 -1.02
C LEU A 160 2.04 -14.28 -0.25
N SER A 161 2.91 -13.53 0.41
CA SER A 161 3.99 -14.09 1.20
C SER A 161 3.72 -13.99 2.71
N ILE A 162 3.81 -15.12 3.39
CA ILE A 162 3.61 -15.23 4.84
C ILE A 162 4.77 -15.98 5.50
N ARG A 163 5.04 -15.65 6.77
CA ARG A 163 5.93 -16.41 7.62
C ARG A 163 5.14 -17.38 8.51
N SER A 164 4.01 -16.95 9.00
CA SER A 164 3.16 -17.73 9.90
C SER A 164 1.86 -18.06 9.22
N GLY A 165 1.47 -19.32 9.28
CA GLY A 165 0.16 -19.80 8.82
C GLY A 165 -0.99 -19.44 9.76
N VAL A 166 -0.74 -18.81 10.91
CA VAL A 166 -1.76 -18.50 11.92
C VAL A 166 -2.48 -17.21 11.59
N ILE A 167 -3.80 -17.22 11.66
CA ILE A 167 -4.66 -16.02 11.62
C ILE A 167 -5.34 -15.86 12.97
N ARG A 168 -5.00 -14.80 13.70
CA ARG A 168 -5.61 -14.53 15.03
C ARG A 168 -6.74 -13.52 14.97
N LYS A 169 -6.84 -12.75 13.90
CA LYS A 169 -7.86 -11.72 13.72
C LYS A 169 -8.71 -12.04 12.50
N SER A 170 -10.00 -12.10 12.69
CA SER A 170 -10.94 -12.25 11.57
C SER A 170 -10.78 -11.11 10.56
N LYS A 171 -11.06 -11.37 9.30
CA LYS A 171 -11.06 -10.40 8.19
C LYS A 171 -9.70 -9.81 7.82
N VAL A 172 -8.59 -10.45 8.23
CA VAL A 172 -7.23 -10.00 7.82
C VAL A 172 -7.08 -10.04 6.31
N LEU A 173 -7.66 -11.04 5.65
CA LEU A 173 -7.57 -11.25 4.21
C LEU A 173 -8.66 -10.51 3.41
N GLU A 174 -9.68 -9.94 4.06
CA GLU A 174 -10.79 -9.25 3.38
C GLU A 174 -10.32 -8.19 2.35
N PRO A 175 -9.30 -7.34 2.62
CA PRO A 175 -8.82 -6.40 1.61
C PRO A 175 -8.18 -7.09 0.40
N LEU A 176 -7.50 -8.22 0.60
CA LEU A 176 -6.94 -9.03 -0.49
C LEU A 176 -8.07 -9.70 -1.28
N GLU A 177 -9.06 -10.29 -0.61
CA GLU A 177 -10.24 -10.88 -1.24
C GLU A 177 -10.98 -9.87 -2.12
N ASN A 178 -11.10 -8.62 -1.64
CA ASN A 178 -11.73 -7.54 -2.41
C ASN A 178 -10.95 -7.25 -3.69
N ILE A 179 -9.62 -7.18 -3.63
CA ILE A 179 -8.76 -7.00 -4.81
C ILE A 179 -8.90 -8.20 -5.76
N VAL A 180 -8.88 -9.42 -5.24
CA VAL A 180 -9.08 -10.64 -6.05
C VAL A 180 -10.42 -10.60 -6.78
N LYS A 181 -11.51 -10.22 -6.10
CA LYS A 181 -12.85 -10.11 -6.70
C LYS A 181 -12.93 -9.00 -7.76
N ILE A 182 -12.32 -7.84 -7.50
CA ILE A 182 -12.30 -6.69 -8.44
C ILE A 182 -11.57 -7.06 -9.73
N PHE A 183 -10.38 -7.64 -9.61
CA PHE A 183 -9.47 -7.87 -10.73
C PHE A 183 -9.54 -9.30 -11.30
N LYS A 184 -10.25 -10.21 -10.64
CA LYS A 184 -10.24 -11.66 -10.93
C LYS A 184 -8.81 -12.21 -10.93
N ALA A 185 -8.02 -11.76 -9.98
CA ALA A 185 -6.61 -12.10 -9.86
C ALA A 185 -6.42 -13.49 -9.25
N LYS A 186 -5.35 -14.17 -9.65
CA LYS A 186 -4.87 -15.40 -9.01
C LYS A 186 -3.98 -15.07 -7.83
N VAL A 187 -4.07 -15.88 -6.77
CA VAL A 187 -3.25 -15.76 -5.57
C VAL A 187 -2.30 -16.94 -5.47
N ASN A 188 -1.01 -16.65 -5.52
CA ASN A 188 0.06 -17.62 -5.28
C ASN A 188 0.55 -17.41 -3.86
N LEU A 189 0.27 -18.35 -2.96
CA LEU A 189 0.73 -18.28 -1.57
C LEU A 189 2.13 -18.86 -1.44
N LEU A 190 3.03 -18.07 -0.92
CA LEU A 190 4.36 -18.46 -0.50
C LEU A 190 4.44 -18.48 1.03
N HIS A 191 4.45 -19.67 1.62
CA HIS A 191 4.67 -19.85 3.04
C HIS A 191 6.16 -20.08 3.31
N VAL A 192 6.83 -19.05 3.80
CA VAL A 192 8.27 -19.10 4.08
C VAL A 192 8.51 -19.60 5.50
N ILE A 193 9.07 -20.77 5.59
CA ILE A 193 9.52 -21.38 6.85
C ILE A 193 10.89 -20.81 7.18
N THR A 194 10.99 -20.09 8.29
CA THR A 194 12.26 -19.54 8.78
C THR A 194 12.73 -20.26 10.04
N PRO A 195 14.02 -20.18 10.41
CA PRO A 195 14.52 -20.79 11.65
C PRO A 195 13.83 -20.31 12.94
N HIS A 196 13.06 -19.22 12.85
CA HIS A 196 12.32 -18.64 13.98
C HIS A 196 10.84 -19.04 14.00
N ASN A 197 10.39 -19.89 13.10
CA ASN A 197 9.02 -20.37 13.10
C ASN A 197 8.79 -21.33 14.26
N THR A 198 7.61 -21.22 14.87
CA THR A 198 7.11 -22.25 15.81
C THR A 198 6.38 -23.35 15.02
N ILE A 199 6.05 -24.46 15.69
CA ILE A 199 5.25 -25.53 15.09
C ILE A 199 3.90 -24.97 14.59
N GLU A 200 3.26 -24.10 15.37
CA GLU A 200 2.00 -23.45 15.00
C GLU A 200 2.14 -22.57 13.75
N ASP A 201 3.26 -21.84 13.61
CA ASP A 201 3.51 -21.00 12.44
C ASP A 201 3.54 -21.80 11.13
N ASN A 202 3.90 -23.09 11.21
CA ASN A 202 4.00 -23.97 10.04
C ASN A 202 2.67 -24.64 9.65
N ILE A 203 1.63 -24.48 10.49
CA ILE A 203 0.27 -24.94 10.21
C ILE A 203 -0.48 -23.83 9.48
N LEU A 204 -0.98 -24.15 8.29
CA LEU A 204 -1.68 -23.18 7.47
C LEU A 204 -3.15 -23.06 7.88
N HIS A 205 -3.60 -21.85 8.16
CA HIS A 205 -5.01 -21.57 8.44
C HIS A 205 -5.86 -21.76 7.17
N LYS A 206 -7.07 -22.29 7.33
CA LYS A 206 -8.01 -22.60 6.24
C LYS A 206 -8.30 -21.40 5.32
N ASP A 207 -8.32 -20.17 5.85
CA ASP A 207 -8.58 -18.98 5.05
C ASP A 207 -7.48 -18.75 4.00
N PHE A 208 -6.23 -19.11 4.30
CA PHE A 208 -5.14 -19.07 3.31
C PHE A 208 -5.33 -20.10 2.21
N GLU A 209 -5.78 -21.31 2.57
CA GLU A 209 -6.06 -22.36 1.59
C GLU A 209 -7.22 -21.95 0.67
N THR A 210 -8.25 -21.29 1.24
CA THR A 210 -9.44 -20.88 0.48
C THR A 210 -9.16 -19.76 -0.52
N ILE A 211 -8.27 -18.81 -0.16
CA ILE A 211 -7.98 -17.66 -1.05
C ILE A 211 -6.94 -17.96 -2.12
N SER A 212 -6.15 -19.03 -1.95
CA SER A 212 -4.98 -19.30 -2.78
C SER A 212 -5.26 -20.28 -3.91
N ASP A 213 -4.85 -19.92 -5.11
CA ASP A 213 -4.88 -20.83 -6.27
C ASP A 213 -3.71 -21.83 -6.25
N THR A 214 -2.55 -21.39 -5.73
CA THR A 214 -1.37 -22.24 -5.54
C THR A 214 -0.77 -22.00 -4.17
N ILE A 215 -0.15 -23.04 -3.59
CA ILE A 215 0.51 -22.96 -2.27
C ILE A 215 1.89 -23.58 -2.40
N VAL A 216 2.92 -22.79 -2.09
CA VAL A 216 4.31 -23.23 -2.06
C VAL A 216 4.87 -23.00 -0.67
N LYS A 217 5.57 -24.00 -0.11
CA LYS A 217 6.37 -23.86 1.10
C LYS A 217 7.84 -23.77 0.70
N SER A 218 8.55 -22.81 1.27
CA SER A 218 9.97 -22.59 1.00
C SER A 218 10.71 -22.36 2.30
N GLU A 219 11.86 -23.00 2.46
CA GLU A 219 12.71 -22.84 3.64
C GLU A 219 13.80 -21.80 3.33
N ASN A 220 13.76 -20.69 4.06
CA ASN A 220 14.70 -19.59 3.84
C ASN A 220 15.08 -18.92 5.17
N ALA A 221 16.23 -18.28 5.22
CA ALA A 221 16.65 -17.53 6.39
C ALA A 221 15.69 -16.36 6.71
N THR A 222 15.08 -15.78 5.69
CA THR A 222 14.09 -14.67 5.83
C THR A 222 12.98 -14.81 4.82
N VAL A 223 11.80 -14.23 5.14
CA VAL A 223 10.66 -14.13 4.20
C VAL A 223 11.06 -13.41 2.92
N PHE A 224 11.91 -12.40 3.05
CA PHE A 224 12.39 -11.60 1.93
C PHE A 224 13.18 -12.43 0.92
N GLN A 225 14.09 -13.28 1.41
CA GLN A 225 14.85 -14.17 0.54
C GLN A 225 13.91 -15.13 -0.22
N GLY A 226 12.95 -15.74 0.48
CA GLY A 226 11.94 -16.58 -0.16
C GLY A 226 11.15 -15.85 -1.23
N VAL A 227 10.76 -14.59 -0.97
CA VAL A 227 10.07 -13.76 -1.99
C VAL A 227 10.96 -13.54 -3.20
N LEU A 228 12.25 -13.19 -3.03
CA LEU A 228 13.16 -12.94 -4.14
C LEU A 228 13.35 -14.16 -5.03
N GLU A 229 13.52 -15.33 -4.43
CA GLU A 229 13.69 -16.59 -5.16
C GLU A 229 12.48 -16.95 -6.02
N HIS A 230 11.26 -16.59 -5.58
CA HIS A 230 10.01 -16.91 -6.29
C HIS A 230 9.50 -15.78 -7.20
N LEU A 231 10.11 -14.58 -7.15
CA LEU A 231 9.65 -13.44 -7.96
C LEU A 231 9.70 -13.71 -9.47
N ILE A 232 10.75 -14.37 -9.94
CA ILE A 232 10.95 -14.63 -11.38
C ILE A 232 9.95 -15.66 -11.87
N GLU A 233 9.73 -16.70 -11.10
CA GLU A 233 8.82 -17.79 -11.44
C GLU A 233 7.35 -17.34 -11.44
N VAL A 234 6.92 -16.67 -10.37
CA VAL A 234 5.53 -16.22 -10.22
C VAL A 234 5.22 -15.00 -11.08
N ASN A 235 6.21 -14.14 -11.36
CA ASN A 235 6.07 -12.88 -12.08
C ASN A 235 4.82 -12.09 -11.63
N PRO A 236 4.72 -11.71 -10.35
CA PRO A 236 3.51 -11.13 -9.79
C PRO A 236 3.32 -9.68 -10.24
N ASP A 237 2.05 -9.26 -10.37
CA ASP A 237 1.68 -7.85 -10.55
C ASP A 237 1.64 -7.09 -9.22
N VAL A 238 1.42 -7.81 -8.12
CA VAL A 238 1.41 -7.28 -6.75
C VAL A 238 2.01 -8.31 -5.81
N ILE A 239 2.90 -7.87 -4.92
CA ILE A 239 3.32 -8.65 -3.75
C ILE A 239 2.42 -8.27 -2.58
N CYS A 240 1.85 -9.25 -1.89
CA CYS A 240 1.05 -9.05 -0.71
C CYS A 240 1.74 -9.61 0.52
N VAL A 241 1.77 -8.84 1.61
CA VAL A 241 2.34 -9.25 2.88
C VAL A 241 1.40 -8.89 4.03
N ILE A 242 1.42 -9.68 5.10
CA ILE A 242 0.66 -9.41 6.32
C ILE A 242 1.60 -8.85 7.37
N ARG A 243 1.34 -7.64 7.83
CA ARG A 243 2.12 -7.01 8.88
C ARG A 243 1.79 -7.58 10.25
N SER A 244 2.76 -8.19 10.91
CA SER A 244 2.65 -8.54 12.33
C SER A 244 3.08 -7.37 13.23
N LYS A 245 2.59 -7.34 14.48
CA LYS A 245 2.94 -6.29 15.47
C LYS A 245 4.42 -6.24 15.84
N ARG A 246 5.17 -7.33 15.65
CA ARG A 246 6.57 -7.45 16.06
C ARG A 246 7.50 -7.44 14.86
N GLY A 247 8.00 -6.26 14.52
CA GLY A 247 9.29 -6.13 13.83
C GLY A 247 9.45 -6.74 12.43
N PHE A 248 8.36 -7.11 11.75
CA PHE A 248 8.41 -7.71 10.42
C PHE A 248 9.24 -6.88 9.43
N PHE A 249 9.05 -5.57 9.41
CA PHE A 249 9.80 -4.69 8.50
C PHE A 249 11.25 -4.48 8.90
N ASN A 250 11.58 -4.43 10.19
CA ASN A 250 12.97 -4.28 10.60
C ASN A 250 13.76 -5.54 10.24
N LYS A 251 13.23 -6.74 10.49
CA LYS A 251 13.89 -8.01 10.16
C LYS A 251 13.84 -8.38 8.67
N LEU A 252 12.89 -7.85 7.91
CA LEU A 252 12.84 -8.06 6.47
C LEU A 252 14.08 -7.46 5.77
N TRP A 253 14.65 -6.38 6.37
CA TRP A 253 15.67 -5.55 5.75
C TRP A 253 17.03 -5.56 6.47
N GLU A 254 17.11 -6.04 7.71
CA GLU A 254 18.31 -5.88 8.57
C GLU A 254 19.40 -6.94 8.37
N LEU A 255 19.13 -8.07 7.74
CA LEU A 255 20.04 -9.24 7.81
C LEU A 255 20.63 -9.73 6.48
N ASN A 256 20.47 -9.04 5.36
CA ASN A 256 20.95 -9.58 4.09
C ASN A 256 22.01 -8.75 3.39
N HIS A 257 23.13 -9.42 3.08
CA HIS A 257 24.20 -9.00 2.18
C HIS A 257 23.76 -8.89 0.70
N ILE A 258 22.47 -9.07 0.38
CA ILE A 258 21.93 -8.82 -0.96
C ILE A 258 21.90 -7.31 -1.14
N LYS A 259 22.64 -6.83 -2.12
CA LYS A 259 22.75 -5.40 -2.44
C LYS A 259 21.34 -4.83 -2.64
N LYS A 260 21.00 -3.79 -1.92
CA LYS A 260 19.72 -3.05 -1.98
C LYS A 260 19.31 -2.59 -3.40
N VAL A 261 20.26 -2.49 -4.30
CA VAL A 261 20.06 -2.16 -5.72
C VAL A 261 19.21 -3.22 -6.44
N ASP A 262 19.23 -4.46 -5.98
CA ASP A 262 18.52 -5.56 -6.64
C ASP A 262 17.06 -5.67 -6.21
N PHE A 263 16.66 -4.95 -5.15
CA PHE A 263 15.28 -4.90 -4.65
C PHE A 263 14.66 -3.50 -4.75
N GLU A 264 14.95 -2.75 -5.72
CA GLU A 264 13.98 -1.75 -6.18
C GLU A 264 12.78 -2.56 -6.68
N SER A 265 11.78 -2.78 -5.78
CA SER A 265 10.64 -3.58 -6.19
C SER A 265 10.02 -2.90 -7.41
N ARG A 266 10.14 -3.61 -8.49
CA ARG A 266 9.52 -3.22 -9.76
C ARG A 266 8.00 -3.48 -9.71
N VAL A 267 7.49 -3.89 -8.55
CA VAL A 267 6.12 -4.40 -8.38
C VAL A 267 5.49 -3.73 -7.16
N PRO A 268 4.24 -3.29 -7.22
CA PRO A 268 3.51 -2.76 -6.07
C PRO A 268 3.44 -3.73 -4.90
N LEU A 269 3.50 -3.17 -3.67
CA LEU A 269 3.45 -3.93 -2.43
C LEU A 269 2.15 -3.64 -1.67
N LEU A 270 1.29 -4.63 -1.56
CA LEU A 270 0.11 -4.59 -0.71
C LEU A 270 0.48 -5.04 0.70
N VAL A 271 0.25 -4.18 1.68
CA VAL A 271 0.48 -4.46 3.09
C VAL A 271 -0.86 -4.57 3.80
N LEU A 272 -1.21 -5.78 4.21
CA LEU A 272 -2.36 -6.05 5.04
C LEU A 272 -2.00 -5.85 6.50
N LYS A 273 -3.00 -5.45 7.29
CA LYS A 273 -2.84 -5.40 8.73
C LYS A 273 -3.31 -6.70 9.36
N GLY A 274 -2.36 -7.48 9.82
CA GLY A 274 -2.60 -8.63 10.68
C GLY A 274 -2.15 -8.34 12.12
N SER A 275 -2.83 -8.91 13.08
CA SER A 275 -2.21 -9.35 14.33
C SER A 275 -1.99 -10.84 14.17
N LEU A 276 -0.79 -11.19 13.80
CA LEU A 276 -0.33 -12.56 13.97
C LEU A 276 -0.11 -12.80 15.46
#